data_dac7b2685802a5f0a73db4ea7eddf54e
#
_entry.id   dac7b2685802a5f0a73db4ea7eddf54e
#
_cell.length_a   1.000
_cell.length_b   1.000
_cell.length_c   1.000
_cell.angle_alpha   90.00
_cell.angle_beta   90.00
_cell.angle_gamma   90.00
#
_symmetry.space_group_name_H-M   'P 1'
#
loop_
_entity.id
_entity.type
_entity.pdbx_description
1 polymer ?
#
loop_
_entity_poly.entity_id
_entity_poly.type
_entity_poly.pdbx_seq_one_letter_code
_entity_poly.pdbx_strand_id
1 'polypeptide(L)'
;MEGDAARTHYERLAVRYDENWNYSPEFVSWMTENLIKRLSLTPGKSRLLDVGSGTGLYARGLVEHAAVAVCADPLATMLEQLPADDRLIPLVASAEDLAAGRVRLPDDGYDAILMKEVLHHVGDPAQVLVGLSRLLPRGGRILVAMLPSTIDYPLFPAALDLFRERQPSPDSIAAAMNRAGLQTELTYDEFPLIFTIERYTKMVRNRYMSLLASFDDAELEAGISEIRRQHPGPEVRFPDRFAFVLGVKA
;
A
#
# COMPACT_ATOMS: atom_id res chain seq x y z
N MET A 1 0.29 -7.64 -19.83
CA MET A 1 0.97 -6.43 -20.33
C MET A 1 1.01 -5.30 -19.28
N GLU A 2 -0.10 -5.01 -18.54
CA GLU A 2 -0.07 -3.97 -17.48
C GLU A 2 0.82 -4.34 -16.28
N GLY A 3 0.84 -5.60 -15.86
CA GLY A 3 1.70 -6.06 -14.76
C GLY A 3 3.20 -5.93 -15.03
N ASP A 4 3.62 -6.05 -16.30
CA ASP A 4 5.03 -5.92 -16.69
C ASP A 4 5.51 -4.45 -16.68
N ALA A 5 4.64 -3.52 -17.05
CA ALA A 5 4.97 -2.08 -17.01
C ALA A 5 5.06 -1.56 -15.57
N ALA A 6 4.14 -1.97 -14.70
CA ALA A 6 4.19 -1.66 -13.28
C ALA A 6 5.43 -2.26 -12.62
N ARG A 7 5.77 -3.52 -12.90
CA ARG A 7 6.97 -4.19 -12.40
C ARG A 7 8.24 -3.44 -12.78
N THR A 8 8.41 -3.12 -14.07
CA THR A 8 9.58 -2.35 -14.57
C THR A 8 9.64 -0.96 -13.93
N HIS A 9 8.48 -0.34 -13.67
CA HIS A 9 8.40 0.95 -12.99
C HIS A 9 8.95 0.86 -11.55
N TYR A 10 8.50 -0.11 -10.76
CA TYR A 10 8.96 -0.27 -9.37
C TYR A 10 10.41 -0.75 -9.28
N GLU A 11 10.91 -1.59 -10.19
CA GLU A 11 12.33 -1.97 -10.25
C GLU A 11 13.24 -0.75 -10.43
N ARG A 12 12.81 0.25 -11.23
CA ARG A 12 13.55 1.52 -11.41
C ARG A 12 13.45 2.45 -10.21
N LEU A 13 12.36 2.39 -9.48
CA LEU A 13 12.10 3.27 -8.34
C LEU A 13 12.62 2.70 -7.02
N ALA A 14 12.94 1.40 -6.91
CA ALA A 14 13.23 0.72 -5.65
C ALA A 14 14.22 1.50 -4.76
N VAL A 15 15.33 1.99 -5.31
CA VAL A 15 16.36 2.75 -4.58
C VAL A 15 15.88 4.13 -4.12
N ARG A 16 14.84 4.70 -4.77
CA ARG A 16 14.29 6.03 -4.47
C ARG A 16 12.82 5.98 -4.04
N TYR A 17 12.30 4.78 -3.84
CA TYR A 17 10.89 4.59 -3.52
C TYR A 17 10.50 5.37 -2.27
N ASP A 18 11.27 5.24 -1.22
CA ASP A 18 11.04 5.94 0.04
C ASP A 18 11.09 7.48 -0.09
N GLU A 19 11.89 8.03 -1.03
CA GLU A 19 11.93 9.49 -1.27
C GLU A 19 10.58 10.05 -1.75
N ASN A 20 9.80 9.24 -2.46
CA ASN A 20 8.50 9.64 -3.00
C ASN A 20 7.36 9.42 -2.01
N TRP A 21 7.42 8.35 -1.19
CA TRP A 21 6.32 7.92 -0.33
C TRP A 21 6.55 8.22 1.16
N ASN A 22 7.78 8.53 1.56
CA ASN A 22 8.07 9.10 2.86
C ASN A 22 7.81 10.61 2.81
N TYR A 23 6.53 10.99 2.83
CA TYR A 23 6.13 12.40 2.73
C TYR A 23 6.72 13.24 3.86
N SER A 24 6.66 12.73 5.09
CA SER A 24 7.30 13.27 6.27
C SER A 24 7.38 12.21 7.38
N PRO A 25 8.28 12.38 8.38
CA PRO A 25 8.31 11.50 9.56
C PRO A 25 6.97 11.44 10.29
N GLU A 26 6.24 12.55 10.35
CA GLU A 26 4.93 12.64 11.01
C GLU A 26 3.88 11.80 10.26
N PHE A 27 3.91 11.80 8.93
CA PHE A 27 3.03 10.96 8.12
C PHE A 27 3.30 9.47 8.34
N VAL A 28 4.59 9.08 8.33
CA VAL A 28 4.98 7.68 8.55
C VAL A 28 4.58 7.22 9.96
N SER A 29 4.79 8.07 10.98
CA SER A 29 4.36 7.79 12.36
C SER A 29 2.85 7.62 12.46
N TRP A 30 2.10 8.58 11.93
CA TRP A 30 0.63 8.56 11.89
C TRP A 30 0.09 7.28 11.21
N MET A 31 0.63 6.92 10.06
CA MET A 31 0.21 5.71 9.34
C MET A 31 0.57 4.46 10.17
N THR A 32 1.80 4.37 10.69
CA THR A 32 2.25 3.23 11.48
C THR A 32 1.38 3.01 12.71
N GLU A 33 1.03 4.07 13.45
CA GLU A 33 0.13 4.02 14.60
C GLU A 33 -1.27 3.52 14.21
N ASN A 34 -1.80 3.99 13.08
CA ASN A 34 -3.07 3.54 12.53
C ASN A 34 -3.07 2.05 12.18
N LEU A 35 -1.97 1.55 11.61
CA LEU A 35 -1.80 0.13 11.29
C LEU A 35 -1.70 -0.72 12.56
N ILE A 36 -0.84 -0.34 13.53
CA ILE A 36 -0.67 -1.04 14.81
C ILE A 36 -2.00 -1.19 15.55
N LYS A 37 -2.74 -0.08 15.68
CA LYS A 37 -4.02 -0.04 16.39
C LYS A 37 -5.04 -1.01 15.78
N ARG A 38 -5.20 -0.99 14.45
CA ARG A 38 -6.19 -1.81 13.75
C ARG A 38 -5.80 -3.29 13.71
N LEU A 39 -4.52 -3.57 13.51
CA LEU A 39 -4.00 -4.95 13.55
C LEU A 39 -3.95 -5.53 14.96
N SER A 40 -4.04 -4.69 16.02
CA SER A 40 -3.90 -5.08 17.44
C SER A 40 -2.63 -5.87 17.69
N LEU A 41 -1.52 -5.41 17.14
CA LEU A 41 -0.23 -6.05 17.33
C LEU A 41 0.19 -6.02 18.81
N THR A 42 0.76 -7.14 19.26
CA THR A 42 1.29 -7.30 20.61
C THR A 42 2.78 -7.53 20.55
N PRO A 43 3.62 -6.63 21.15
CA PRO A 43 5.07 -6.73 21.11
C PRO A 43 5.57 -8.10 21.57
N GLY A 44 6.51 -8.66 20.83
CA GLY A 44 7.14 -9.95 21.11
C GLY A 44 6.24 -11.18 21.01
N LYS A 45 4.98 -11.03 20.50
CA LYS A 45 4.02 -12.12 20.38
C LYS A 45 3.45 -12.26 18.99
N SER A 46 2.94 -11.16 18.40
CA SER A 46 2.24 -11.21 17.12
C SER A 46 3.16 -11.58 15.98
N ARG A 47 2.72 -12.48 15.11
CA ARG A 47 3.34 -12.80 13.83
C ARG A 47 2.61 -12.01 12.75
N LEU A 48 3.34 -11.14 12.08
CA LEU A 48 2.81 -10.28 11.01
C LEU A 48 3.23 -10.83 9.64
N LEU A 49 2.30 -10.86 8.69
CA LEU A 49 2.58 -11.02 7.27
C LEU A 49 2.25 -9.69 6.57
N ASP A 50 3.28 -9.01 6.08
CA ASP A 50 3.16 -7.78 5.31
C ASP A 50 3.24 -8.11 3.81
N VAL A 51 2.10 -8.10 3.13
CA VAL A 51 1.95 -8.48 1.72
C VAL A 51 2.07 -7.24 0.84
N GLY A 52 3.05 -7.25 -0.07
CA GLY A 52 3.44 -6.06 -0.83
C GLY A 52 4.20 -5.07 0.04
N SER A 53 5.11 -5.58 0.89
CA SER A 53 5.84 -4.77 1.87
C SER A 53 6.76 -3.72 1.23
N GLY A 54 7.10 -3.87 -0.05
CA GLY A 54 8.04 -3.01 -0.76
C GLY A 54 9.40 -2.94 -0.06
N THR A 55 9.87 -1.73 0.20
CA THR A 55 11.13 -1.46 0.92
C THR A 55 11.04 -1.66 2.44
N GLY A 56 9.88 -2.05 2.96
CA GLY A 56 9.63 -2.19 4.40
C GLY A 56 9.47 -0.85 5.13
N LEU A 57 9.06 0.21 4.44
CA LEU A 57 8.89 1.55 5.03
C LEU A 57 8.07 1.51 6.33
N TYR A 58 7.00 0.72 6.36
CA TYR A 58 6.15 0.56 7.55
C TYR A 58 6.54 -0.66 8.38
N ALA A 59 7.06 -1.73 7.77
CA ALA A 59 7.50 -2.93 8.49
C ALA A 59 8.52 -2.63 9.59
N ARG A 60 9.38 -1.62 9.37
CA ARG A 60 10.36 -1.11 10.36
C ARG A 60 9.72 -0.68 11.67
N GLY A 61 8.59 0.03 11.59
CA GLY A 61 7.85 0.47 12.79
C GLY A 61 6.95 -0.62 13.35
N LEU A 62 6.37 -1.44 12.49
CA LEU A 62 5.44 -2.51 12.88
C LEU A 62 6.14 -3.62 13.64
N VAL A 63 7.41 -3.95 13.31
CA VAL A 63 8.16 -5.03 13.95
C VAL A 63 8.46 -4.73 15.42
N GLU A 64 8.50 -3.47 15.84
CA GLU A 64 8.59 -3.09 17.25
C GLU A 64 7.37 -3.52 18.08
N HIS A 65 6.26 -3.78 17.39
CA HIS A 65 4.98 -4.23 17.96
C HIS A 65 4.62 -5.67 17.59
N ALA A 66 5.60 -6.45 17.06
CA ALA A 66 5.43 -7.85 16.69
C ALA A 66 6.58 -8.70 17.22
N ALA A 67 6.46 -10.02 17.17
CA ALA A 67 7.58 -10.92 17.38
C ALA A 67 8.44 -11.03 16.12
N VAL A 68 7.75 -11.04 14.96
CA VAL A 68 8.34 -11.18 13.64
C VAL A 68 7.41 -10.57 12.59
N ALA A 69 7.98 -10.04 11.51
CA ALA A 69 7.26 -9.60 10.33
C ALA A 69 7.84 -10.28 9.08
N VAL A 70 7.04 -11.12 8.42
CA VAL A 70 7.38 -11.66 7.10
C VAL A 70 7.01 -10.60 6.07
N CYS A 71 8.01 -10.05 5.40
CA CYS A 71 7.89 -9.00 4.40
C CYS A 71 7.85 -9.65 3.02
N ALA A 72 6.68 -9.79 2.45
CA ALA A 72 6.48 -10.43 1.14
C ALA A 72 6.31 -9.37 0.04
N ASP A 73 7.12 -9.49 -1.02
CA ASP A 73 7.01 -8.65 -2.21
C ASP A 73 7.45 -9.45 -3.45
N PRO A 74 6.82 -9.29 -4.63
CA PRO A 74 7.25 -9.99 -5.83
C PRO A 74 8.59 -9.51 -6.38
N LEU A 75 9.10 -8.35 -5.94
CA LEU A 75 10.34 -7.74 -6.38
C LEU A 75 11.45 -7.90 -5.33
N ALA A 76 12.42 -8.76 -5.61
CA ALA A 76 13.58 -8.95 -4.73
C ALA A 76 14.34 -7.63 -4.47
N THR A 77 14.43 -6.75 -5.47
CA THR A 77 15.08 -5.43 -5.36
C THR A 77 14.44 -4.50 -4.35
N MET A 78 13.15 -4.67 -4.07
CA MET A 78 12.46 -3.96 -2.98
C MET A 78 12.87 -4.52 -1.63
N LEU A 79 12.86 -5.83 -1.48
CA LEU A 79 13.22 -6.52 -0.23
C LEU A 79 14.70 -6.33 0.15
N GLU A 80 15.58 -6.09 -0.81
CA GLU A 80 16.99 -5.74 -0.58
C GLU A 80 17.15 -4.40 0.19
N GLN A 81 16.11 -3.57 0.24
CA GLN A 81 16.09 -2.29 0.98
C GLN A 81 15.62 -2.46 2.44
N LEU A 82 15.19 -3.66 2.83
CA LEU A 82 14.82 -3.92 4.23
C LEU A 82 16.00 -3.64 5.16
N PRO A 83 15.77 -3.04 6.34
CA PRO A 83 16.83 -2.85 7.32
C PRO A 83 17.33 -4.21 7.84
N ALA A 84 18.58 -4.22 8.29
CA ALA A 84 19.16 -5.38 8.95
C ALA A 84 18.54 -5.56 10.35
N ASP A 85 17.47 -6.35 10.43
CA ASP A 85 16.77 -6.75 11.64
C ASP A 85 16.33 -8.20 11.47
N ASP A 86 16.78 -9.09 12.36
CA ASP A 86 16.48 -10.52 12.29
C ASP A 86 14.97 -10.84 12.41
N ARG A 87 14.18 -9.89 12.87
CA ARG A 87 12.71 -10.00 12.96
C ARG A 87 12.00 -9.68 11.64
N LEU A 88 12.69 -9.07 10.67
CA LEU A 88 12.17 -8.79 9.32
C LEU A 88 12.63 -9.90 8.39
N ILE A 89 11.70 -10.75 7.97
CA ILE A 89 12.00 -11.91 7.13
C ILE A 89 11.58 -11.61 5.70
N PRO A 90 12.51 -11.38 4.75
CA PRO A 90 12.18 -11.16 3.36
C PRO A 90 11.66 -12.44 2.70
N LEU A 91 10.58 -12.32 1.89
CA LEU A 91 10.00 -13.42 1.14
C LEU A 91 9.61 -12.94 -0.26
N VAL A 92 10.28 -13.43 -1.28
CA VAL A 92 9.93 -13.11 -2.67
C VAL A 92 8.67 -13.90 -3.05
N ALA A 93 7.52 -13.22 -3.06
CA ALA A 93 6.22 -13.82 -3.38
C ALA A 93 5.21 -12.75 -3.78
N SER A 94 4.32 -13.06 -4.72
CA SER A 94 3.15 -12.24 -5.00
C SER A 94 2.00 -12.54 -4.01
N ALA A 95 1.04 -11.65 -3.92
CA ALA A 95 -0.18 -11.86 -3.13
C ALA A 95 -0.95 -13.11 -3.59
N GLU A 96 -0.97 -13.37 -4.90
CA GLU A 96 -1.60 -14.54 -5.51
C GLU A 96 -0.85 -15.83 -5.17
N ASP A 97 0.49 -15.81 -5.08
CA ASP A 97 1.29 -16.97 -4.71
C ASP A 97 1.05 -17.36 -3.24
N LEU A 98 1.01 -16.36 -2.36
CA LEU A 98 0.70 -16.56 -0.95
C LEU A 98 -0.71 -17.09 -0.75
N ALA A 99 -1.70 -16.49 -1.40
CA ALA A 99 -3.10 -16.88 -1.30
C ALA A 99 -3.37 -18.30 -1.84
N ALA A 100 -2.63 -18.71 -2.86
CA ALA A 100 -2.73 -20.03 -3.47
C ALA A 100 -1.86 -21.10 -2.78
N GLY A 101 -1.06 -20.72 -1.76
CA GLY A 101 -0.15 -21.65 -1.09
C GLY A 101 0.97 -22.18 -2.00
N ARG A 102 1.35 -21.42 -3.02
CA ARG A 102 2.44 -21.79 -3.95
C ARG A 102 3.84 -21.55 -3.37
N VAL A 103 3.92 -20.75 -2.32
CA VAL A 103 5.17 -20.42 -1.64
C VAL A 103 5.11 -20.93 -0.21
N ARG A 104 6.22 -21.55 0.24
CA ARG A 104 6.35 -22.00 1.63
C ARG A 104 6.57 -20.78 2.53
N LEU A 105 5.66 -20.60 3.46
CA LEU A 105 5.78 -19.58 4.50
C LEU A 105 6.68 -20.06 5.64
N PRO A 106 7.41 -19.15 6.33
CA PRO A 106 8.21 -19.49 7.53
C PRO A 106 7.37 -20.05 8.66
N ASP A 107 6.13 -19.59 8.81
CA ASP A 107 5.19 -19.98 9.86
C ASP A 107 3.91 -20.61 9.30
N ASP A 108 3.24 -21.42 10.13
CA ASP A 108 1.98 -22.08 9.75
C ASP A 108 0.75 -21.15 9.86
N GLY A 109 0.91 -19.94 10.41
CA GLY A 109 -0.17 -18.96 10.54
C GLY A 109 0.30 -17.63 11.10
N TYR A 110 -0.51 -16.59 10.88
CA TYR A 110 -0.22 -15.20 11.22
C TYR A 110 -1.35 -14.58 12.03
N ASP A 111 -1.00 -13.88 13.11
CA ASP A 111 -1.98 -13.18 13.95
C ASP A 111 -2.53 -11.95 13.22
N ALA A 112 -1.72 -11.36 12.33
CA ALA A 112 -2.07 -10.20 11.53
C ALA A 112 -1.52 -10.31 10.09
N ILE A 113 -2.31 -9.86 9.12
CA ILE A 113 -1.93 -9.72 7.72
C ILE A 113 -2.19 -8.27 7.32
N LEU A 114 -1.18 -7.61 6.74
CA LEU A 114 -1.28 -6.26 6.19
C LEU A 114 -1.20 -6.32 4.67
N MET A 115 -2.05 -5.52 4.01
CA MET A 115 -1.95 -5.17 2.59
C MET A 115 -2.12 -3.65 2.47
N LYS A 116 -1.02 -2.91 2.29
CA LYS A 116 -1.08 -1.46 2.13
C LYS A 116 -0.74 -1.06 0.69
N GLU A 117 -1.71 -0.45 -0.01
CA GLU A 117 -1.56 -0.01 -1.40
C GLU A 117 -1.13 -1.14 -2.36
N VAL A 118 -1.72 -2.33 -2.22
CA VAL A 118 -1.38 -3.55 -2.99
C VAL A 118 -2.49 -3.98 -3.93
N LEU A 119 -3.77 -3.87 -3.49
CA LEU A 119 -4.88 -4.54 -4.17
C LEU A 119 -5.17 -4.04 -5.59
N HIS A 120 -4.75 -2.84 -5.95
CA HIS A 120 -4.84 -2.33 -7.33
C HIS A 120 -3.84 -2.99 -8.29
N HIS A 121 -2.91 -3.81 -7.77
CA HIS A 121 -1.99 -4.64 -8.56
C HIS A 121 -2.43 -6.10 -8.65
N VAL A 122 -3.47 -6.50 -7.93
CA VAL A 122 -3.96 -7.87 -7.83
C VAL A 122 -5.05 -8.12 -8.86
N GLY A 123 -4.92 -9.21 -9.63
CA GLY A 123 -5.89 -9.56 -10.68
C GLY A 123 -7.27 -9.93 -10.15
N ASP A 124 -7.33 -10.69 -9.05
CA ASP A 124 -8.57 -11.06 -8.36
C ASP A 124 -8.43 -10.84 -6.84
N PRO A 125 -8.73 -9.61 -6.35
CA PRO A 125 -8.67 -9.29 -4.93
C PRO A 125 -9.52 -10.22 -4.05
N ALA A 126 -10.68 -10.65 -4.53
CA ALA A 126 -11.58 -11.50 -3.75
C ALA A 126 -10.96 -12.90 -3.51
N GLN A 127 -10.38 -13.49 -4.55
CA GLN A 127 -9.70 -14.78 -4.43
C GLN A 127 -8.47 -14.68 -3.51
N VAL A 128 -7.70 -13.60 -3.62
CA VAL A 128 -6.53 -13.37 -2.76
C VAL A 128 -6.95 -13.24 -1.29
N LEU A 129 -7.98 -12.45 -0.99
CA LEU A 129 -8.48 -12.28 0.38
C LEU A 129 -8.99 -13.61 0.98
N VAL A 130 -9.69 -14.44 0.19
CA VAL A 130 -10.10 -15.80 0.62
C VAL A 130 -8.89 -16.66 0.93
N GLY A 131 -7.87 -16.66 0.10
CA GLY A 131 -6.65 -17.44 0.31
C GLY A 131 -5.90 -17.00 1.58
N LEU A 132 -5.66 -15.70 1.72
CA LEU A 132 -4.95 -15.13 2.86
C LEU A 132 -5.73 -15.31 4.18
N SER A 133 -7.07 -15.26 4.16
CA SER A 133 -7.87 -15.47 5.37
C SER A 133 -7.67 -16.86 5.99
N ARG A 134 -7.22 -17.87 5.22
CA ARG A 134 -6.93 -19.22 5.72
C ARG A 134 -5.68 -19.25 6.61
N LEU A 135 -4.78 -18.31 6.43
CA LEU A 135 -3.55 -18.16 7.22
C LEU A 135 -3.80 -17.55 8.60
N LEU A 136 -5.00 -16.98 8.83
CA LEU A 136 -5.37 -16.38 10.10
C LEU A 136 -5.89 -17.43 11.08
N PRO A 137 -5.51 -17.41 12.36
CA PRO A 137 -6.21 -18.11 13.43
C PRO A 137 -7.55 -17.43 13.77
N ARG A 138 -8.36 -18.02 14.64
CA ARG A 138 -9.52 -17.32 15.21
C ARG A 138 -9.07 -16.06 15.94
N GLY A 139 -9.76 -14.95 15.71
CA GLY A 139 -9.38 -13.62 16.20
C GLY A 139 -8.25 -12.95 15.41
N GLY A 140 -7.62 -13.67 14.48
CA GLY A 140 -6.60 -13.09 13.59
C GLY A 140 -7.19 -12.04 12.66
N ARG A 141 -6.37 -11.09 12.23
CA ARG A 141 -6.79 -9.87 11.54
C ARG A 141 -6.13 -9.73 10.17
N ILE A 142 -6.89 -9.29 9.19
CA ILE A 142 -6.38 -8.80 7.92
C ILE A 142 -6.78 -7.34 7.74
N LEU A 143 -5.82 -6.49 7.44
CA LEU A 143 -6.04 -5.06 7.21
C LEU A 143 -5.62 -4.70 5.79
N VAL A 144 -6.55 -4.14 5.03
CA VAL A 144 -6.25 -3.45 3.78
C VAL A 144 -6.28 -1.95 4.05
N ALA A 145 -5.13 -1.28 3.87
CA ALA A 145 -5.02 0.17 3.91
C ALA A 145 -4.82 0.66 2.47
N MET A 146 -5.77 1.45 1.95
CA MET A 146 -5.79 1.84 0.55
C MET A 146 -6.38 3.22 0.35
N LEU A 147 -6.00 3.89 -0.71
CA LEU A 147 -6.71 5.09 -1.15
C LEU A 147 -8.13 4.72 -1.61
N PRO A 148 -9.14 5.56 -1.35
CA PRO A 148 -10.47 5.38 -1.91
C PRO A 148 -10.43 5.56 -3.44
N SER A 149 -11.47 5.13 -4.15
CA SER A 149 -11.54 5.25 -5.62
C SER A 149 -11.64 6.70 -6.13
N THR A 150 -11.88 7.66 -5.23
CA THR A 150 -11.84 9.10 -5.52
C THR A 150 -10.90 9.77 -4.52
N ILE A 151 -9.93 10.53 -5.03
CA ILE A 151 -8.90 11.23 -4.25
C ILE A 151 -8.90 12.72 -4.56
N ASP A 152 -8.53 13.53 -3.56
CA ASP A 152 -8.43 14.99 -3.67
C ASP A 152 -6.99 15.45 -4.02
N TYR A 153 -6.23 14.59 -4.68
CA TYR A 153 -4.87 14.91 -5.08
C TYR A 153 -4.86 15.94 -6.22
N PRO A 154 -3.97 16.92 -6.18
CA PRO A 154 -3.84 17.93 -7.23
C PRO A 154 -3.20 17.34 -8.50
N LEU A 155 -3.88 16.38 -9.13
CA LEU A 155 -3.50 15.77 -10.40
C LEU A 155 -4.37 16.35 -11.54
N PHE A 156 -3.92 16.18 -12.75
CA PHE A 156 -4.69 16.56 -13.93
C PHE A 156 -5.87 15.57 -14.19
N PRO A 157 -6.98 16.00 -14.82
CA PRO A 157 -8.21 15.23 -14.92
C PRO A 157 -8.03 13.81 -15.48
N ALA A 158 -7.24 13.65 -16.56
CA ALA A 158 -7.00 12.34 -17.16
C ALA A 158 -6.31 11.34 -16.16
N ALA A 159 -5.42 11.83 -15.29
CA ALA A 159 -4.80 11.00 -14.26
C ALA A 159 -5.80 10.62 -13.16
N LEU A 160 -6.69 11.55 -12.74
CA LEU A 160 -7.74 11.27 -11.76
C LEU A 160 -8.79 10.28 -12.30
N ASP A 161 -9.15 10.39 -13.57
CA ASP A 161 -10.09 9.47 -14.23
C ASP A 161 -9.49 8.06 -14.33
N LEU A 162 -8.22 7.95 -14.75
CA LEU A 162 -7.51 6.69 -14.82
C LEU A 162 -7.34 6.05 -13.43
N PHE A 163 -7.08 6.86 -12.39
CA PHE A 163 -7.03 6.40 -11.01
C PHE A 163 -8.36 5.79 -10.59
N ARG A 164 -9.47 6.51 -10.82
CA ARG A 164 -10.83 6.05 -10.47
C ARG A 164 -11.20 4.74 -11.18
N GLU A 165 -10.77 4.58 -12.42
CA GLU A 165 -11.02 3.36 -13.20
C GLU A 165 -10.26 2.14 -12.63
N ARG A 166 -9.01 2.33 -12.19
CA ARG A 166 -8.13 1.24 -11.77
C ARG A 166 -8.21 0.91 -10.29
N GLN A 167 -8.62 1.86 -9.45
CA GLN A 167 -8.63 1.68 -8.00
C GLN A 167 -9.86 0.87 -7.56
N PRO A 168 -9.70 -0.29 -6.91
CA PRO A 168 -10.81 -1.02 -6.32
C PRO A 168 -11.56 -0.16 -5.30
N SER A 169 -12.89 -0.27 -5.24
CA SER A 169 -13.63 0.45 -4.20
C SER A 169 -13.44 -0.23 -2.84
N PRO A 170 -13.24 0.53 -1.75
CA PRO A 170 -13.14 -0.03 -0.39
C PRO A 170 -14.35 -0.88 0.00
N ASP A 171 -15.56 -0.49 -0.45
CA ASP A 171 -16.79 -1.27 -0.22
C ASP A 171 -16.74 -2.65 -0.90
N SER A 172 -16.17 -2.73 -2.11
CA SER A 172 -15.99 -4.01 -2.81
C SER A 172 -15.02 -4.93 -2.08
N ILE A 173 -13.98 -4.37 -1.47
CA ILE A 173 -13.00 -5.10 -0.65
C ILE A 173 -13.65 -5.58 0.65
N ALA A 174 -14.42 -4.72 1.34
CA ALA A 174 -15.19 -5.09 2.52
C ALA A 174 -16.18 -6.24 2.21
N ALA A 175 -16.90 -6.15 1.10
CA ALA A 175 -17.79 -7.21 0.66
C ALA A 175 -17.04 -8.53 0.34
N ALA A 176 -15.84 -8.45 -0.26
CA ALA A 176 -15.01 -9.62 -0.51
C ALA A 176 -14.52 -10.28 0.79
N MET A 177 -14.08 -9.49 1.79
CA MET A 177 -13.70 -9.99 3.11
C MET A 177 -14.88 -10.65 3.83
N ASN A 178 -16.08 -10.06 3.78
CA ASN A 178 -17.29 -10.69 4.34
C ASN A 178 -17.58 -12.05 3.69
N ARG A 179 -17.46 -12.15 2.35
CA ARG A 179 -17.62 -13.43 1.64
C ARG A 179 -16.53 -14.44 2.00
N ALA A 180 -15.35 -13.99 2.40
CA ALA A 180 -14.27 -14.84 2.92
C ALA A 180 -14.49 -15.29 4.38
N GLY A 181 -15.62 -14.95 5.00
CA GLY A 181 -15.98 -15.33 6.37
C GLY A 181 -15.35 -14.46 7.46
N LEU A 182 -14.90 -13.27 7.11
CA LEU A 182 -14.37 -12.31 8.07
C LEU A 182 -15.46 -11.32 8.52
N GLN A 183 -15.43 -10.94 9.80
CA GLN A 183 -16.22 -9.80 10.30
C GLN A 183 -15.50 -8.51 9.88
N THR A 184 -16.17 -7.69 9.07
CA THR A 184 -15.49 -6.58 8.39
C THR A 184 -15.97 -5.22 8.90
N GLU A 185 -15.01 -4.32 9.09
CA GLU A 185 -15.21 -2.89 9.40
C GLU A 185 -14.47 -2.05 8.36
N LEU A 186 -15.15 -1.01 7.82
CA LEU A 186 -14.57 -0.01 6.93
C LEU A 186 -14.56 1.34 7.63
N THR A 187 -13.39 1.91 7.78
CA THR A 187 -13.18 3.25 8.37
C THR A 187 -12.32 4.11 7.46
N TYR A 188 -12.39 5.43 7.65
CA TYR A 188 -11.58 6.41 6.93
C TYR A 188 -10.86 7.30 7.91
N ASP A 189 -9.58 7.57 7.63
CA ASP A 189 -8.80 8.60 8.30
C ASP A 189 -8.01 9.39 7.26
N GLU A 190 -7.66 10.63 7.57
CA GLU A 190 -6.94 11.51 6.67
C GLU A 190 -5.76 12.17 7.36
N PHE A 191 -4.72 12.45 6.58
CA PHE A 191 -3.56 13.21 6.98
C PHE A 191 -3.39 14.42 6.07
N PRO A 192 -3.21 15.65 6.60
CA PRO A 192 -3.02 16.82 5.76
C PRO A 192 -1.63 16.81 5.13
N LEU A 193 -1.56 16.83 3.81
CA LEU A 193 -0.32 16.95 3.06
C LEU A 193 -0.12 18.39 2.58
N ILE A 194 1.12 18.87 2.70
CA ILE A 194 1.55 20.18 2.22
C ILE A 194 2.87 19.98 1.50
N PHE A 195 2.92 20.39 0.24
CA PHE A 195 4.14 20.39 -0.58
C PHE A 195 4.37 21.75 -1.20
N THR A 196 5.64 22.12 -1.44
CA THR A 196 5.90 23.18 -2.39
C THR A 196 5.48 22.73 -3.78
N ILE A 197 4.98 23.65 -4.61
CA ILE A 197 4.54 23.33 -5.97
C ILE A 197 5.68 22.70 -6.79
N GLU A 198 6.93 23.11 -6.55
CA GLU A 198 8.12 22.55 -7.19
C GLU A 198 8.33 21.09 -6.82
N ARG A 199 8.28 20.76 -5.51
CA ARG A 199 8.42 19.38 -5.03
C ARG A 199 7.31 18.52 -5.62
N TYR A 200 6.05 18.97 -5.53
CA TYR A 200 4.90 18.20 -6.00
C TYR A 200 4.96 17.92 -7.50
N THR A 201 5.23 18.94 -8.31
CA THR A 201 5.34 18.77 -9.77
C THR A 201 6.55 17.92 -10.16
N LYS A 202 7.64 17.93 -9.38
CA LYS A 202 8.77 17.01 -9.55
C LYS A 202 8.36 15.56 -9.25
N MET A 203 7.56 15.31 -8.20
CA MET A 203 7.01 13.98 -7.90
C MET A 203 6.15 13.47 -9.07
N VAL A 204 5.26 14.31 -9.61
CA VAL A 204 4.43 13.95 -10.79
C VAL A 204 5.32 13.61 -11.99
N ARG A 205 6.32 14.44 -12.31
CA ARG A 205 7.29 14.21 -13.39
C ARG A 205 8.04 12.89 -13.21
N ASN A 206 8.38 12.55 -11.98
CA ASN A 206 9.04 11.29 -11.62
C ASN A 206 8.07 10.11 -11.56
N ARG A 207 6.78 10.31 -11.91
CA ARG A 207 5.77 9.26 -11.91
C ARG A 207 5.65 8.57 -10.54
N TYR A 208 5.53 9.35 -9.45
CA TYR A 208 5.49 8.80 -8.09
C TYR A 208 4.34 7.83 -7.85
N MET A 209 3.22 7.97 -8.53
CA MET A 209 2.15 6.97 -8.58
C MET A 209 2.29 6.12 -9.86
N SER A 210 2.10 4.81 -9.74
CA SER A 210 2.24 3.85 -10.86
C SER A 210 1.37 4.18 -12.08
N LEU A 211 0.17 4.73 -11.85
CA LEU A 211 -0.73 5.15 -12.93
C LEU A 211 -0.09 6.21 -13.85
N LEU A 212 0.79 7.06 -13.31
CA LEU A 212 1.46 8.10 -14.09
C LEU A 212 2.45 7.53 -15.12
N ALA A 213 2.84 6.27 -14.99
CA ALA A 213 3.63 5.57 -16.01
C ALA A 213 2.85 5.31 -17.31
N SER A 214 1.53 5.48 -17.30
CA SER A 214 0.67 5.34 -18.49
C SER A 214 0.68 6.58 -19.38
N PHE A 215 1.26 7.69 -18.93
CA PHE A 215 1.36 8.95 -19.67
C PHE A 215 2.78 9.14 -20.20
N ASP A 216 2.92 9.65 -21.43
CA ASP A 216 4.21 10.03 -21.98
C ASP A 216 4.74 11.34 -21.35
N ASP A 217 5.96 11.74 -21.70
CA ASP A 217 6.59 12.92 -21.10
C ASP A 217 5.87 14.22 -21.50
N ALA A 218 5.31 14.29 -22.72
CA ALA A 218 4.59 15.47 -23.19
C ALA A 218 3.23 15.61 -22.48
N GLU A 219 2.52 14.52 -22.28
CA GLU A 219 1.27 14.45 -21.53
C GLU A 219 1.49 14.84 -20.05
N LEU A 220 2.56 14.35 -19.43
CA LEU A 220 2.92 14.72 -18.05
C LEU A 220 3.27 16.22 -17.92
N GLU A 221 4.03 16.79 -18.84
CA GLU A 221 4.36 18.22 -18.80
C GLU A 221 3.13 19.10 -19.04
N ALA A 222 2.21 18.67 -19.91
CA ALA A 222 0.91 19.33 -20.07
C ALA A 222 0.08 19.27 -18.78
N GLY A 223 0.02 18.10 -18.14
CA GLY A 223 -0.64 17.90 -16.84
C GLY A 223 -0.01 18.73 -15.72
N ILE A 224 1.31 18.80 -15.64
CA ILE A 224 2.04 19.64 -14.69
C ILE A 224 1.71 21.13 -14.90
N SER A 225 1.63 21.57 -16.17
CA SER A 225 1.23 22.95 -16.51
C SER A 225 -0.19 23.24 -16.04
N GLU A 226 -1.10 22.27 -16.12
CA GLU A 226 -2.45 22.40 -15.61
C GLU A 226 -2.49 22.47 -14.08
N ILE A 227 -1.75 21.61 -13.38
CA ILE A 227 -1.60 21.64 -11.92
C ILE A 227 -1.13 23.03 -11.46
N ARG A 228 -0.10 23.59 -12.10
CA ARG A 228 0.41 24.94 -11.77
C ARG A 228 -0.61 26.04 -12.02
N ARG A 229 -1.44 25.91 -13.04
CA ARG A 229 -2.52 26.89 -13.33
C ARG A 229 -3.63 26.83 -12.29
N GLN A 230 -3.99 25.62 -11.83
CA GLN A 230 -5.02 25.42 -10.79
C GLN A 230 -4.52 25.80 -9.40
N HIS A 231 -3.21 25.69 -9.16
CA HIS A 231 -2.56 25.99 -7.89
C HIS A 231 -1.45 27.05 -8.09
N PRO A 232 -1.84 28.35 -8.27
CA PRO A 232 -0.88 29.43 -8.59
C PRO A 232 -0.02 29.85 -7.41
N GLY A 233 -0.27 29.33 -6.22
CA GLY A 233 0.50 29.61 -5.00
C GLY A 233 1.82 28.81 -4.91
N PRO A 234 2.67 29.11 -3.91
CA PRO A 234 3.93 28.39 -3.69
C PRO A 234 3.74 26.97 -3.17
N GLU A 235 2.56 26.65 -2.68
CA GLU A 235 2.25 25.36 -2.05
C GLU A 235 0.94 24.76 -2.60
N VAL A 236 0.89 23.43 -2.57
CA VAL A 236 -0.33 22.65 -2.74
C VAL A 236 -0.67 22.00 -1.39
N ARG A 237 -1.97 21.98 -1.05
CA ARG A 237 -2.50 21.43 0.21
C ARG A 237 -3.68 20.54 -0.12
N PHE A 238 -3.66 19.31 0.36
CA PHE A 238 -4.73 18.34 0.16
C PHE A 238 -4.72 17.28 1.26
N PRO A 239 -5.87 16.66 1.59
CA PRO A 239 -5.91 15.53 2.48
C PRO A 239 -5.43 14.26 1.78
N ASP A 240 -4.58 13.49 2.45
CA ASP A 240 -4.30 12.11 2.08
C ASP A 240 -5.27 11.21 2.87
N ARG A 241 -6.39 10.88 2.25
CA ARG A 241 -7.45 10.12 2.87
C ARG A 241 -7.28 8.63 2.58
N PHE A 242 -7.13 7.84 3.63
CA PHE A 242 -7.06 6.38 3.53
C PHE A 242 -8.37 5.72 3.96
N ALA A 243 -8.74 4.69 3.22
CA ALA A 243 -9.71 3.69 3.63
C ALA A 243 -8.98 2.53 4.31
N PHE A 244 -9.46 2.13 5.49
CA PHE A 244 -8.97 1.00 6.25
C PHE A 244 -10.08 -0.05 6.31
N VAL A 245 -9.88 -1.14 5.58
CA VAL A 245 -10.80 -2.28 5.59
C VAL A 245 -10.20 -3.36 6.48
N LEU A 246 -10.75 -3.49 7.68
CA LEU A 246 -10.34 -4.47 8.67
C LEU A 246 -11.26 -5.69 8.60
N GLY A 247 -10.69 -6.89 8.47
CA GLY A 247 -11.39 -8.17 8.59
C GLY A 247 -10.86 -8.94 9.79
N VAL A 248 -11.75 -9.46 10.61
CA VAL A 248 -11.43 -10.30 11.78
C VAL A 248 -12.01 -11.70 11.58
N LYS A 249 -11.19 -12.73 11.76
CA LYS A 249 -11.62 -14.12 11.64
C LYS A 249 -12.41 -14.55 12.88
N ALA A 250 -13.65 -14.98 12.66
CA ALA A 250 -14.56 -15.43 13.73
C ALA A 250 -14.11 -16.73 14.45
#